data_79974225379658add7e263598f01ddd5
#
_entry.id   79974225379658add7e263598f01ddd5
#
_cell.length_a   1.000
_cell.length_b   1.000
_cell.length_c   1.000
_cell.angle_alpha   90.00
_cell.angle_beta   90.00
_cell.angle_gamma   90.00
#
_symmetry.space_group_name_H-M   'P 1'
#
loop_
_entity.id
_entity.type
_entity.pdbx_description
1 polymer ?
#
loop_
_entity_poly.entity_id
_entity_poly.type
_entity_poly.pdbx_seq_one_letter_code
_entity_poly.pdbx_strand_id
1 'polypeptide(L)'
;MKKLLLGSTIAFSAMVVLCFSSMAFAQQNAGKEFKWPPMLRIATPTTQSASFASTNGWGPMLQAETGVNVRIVPEDSEIRRYTRFCVNKEFDLVSTSIADVGHSIEGEVGYSMQEAVHQRAVWHHNDTPWSFVVRGDSKFKTIQDLKQKGVRVALSTQSPPMMVAVQEALPAFIGWTKEEAAANWTFVPVGSYAENCRTVTDGKADVAYVTPISSITFEMEAHPQKIRWLAMPLSDTNGWNAFLQLRPTVIPSTMDFGVPSAMGVDAIASNFIYWTRPDVDQEMVYLLAKWFHERFDNYKDVHAIAKRMSLNHMRNFLNHSAFPVAEGTIRYLKEIGQWTEADDTWNNAQIALMDRWVNARNAAIKEANAKKIKIHWENQEYISLLKKHTEGIPVFKTRM
;
A
#
# COMPACT_ATOMS: atom_id res chain seq x y z
N MET A 1 -51.40 42.08 -52.25
CA MET A 1 -51.30 40.97 -51.22
C MET A 1 -50.49 39.82 -51.80
N LYS A 2 -49.19 39.85 -51.66
CA LYS A 2 -48.25 38.76 -51.91
C LYS A 2 -46.95 39.13 -51.23
N LYS A 3 -46.74 38.70 -49.96
CA LYS A 3 -45.44 38.60 -49.22
C LYS A 3 -45.78 37.96 -47.89
N LEU A 4 -45.60 36.66 -47.79
CA LEU A 4 -45.32 35.90 -46.57
C LEU A 4 -45.37 34.41 -46.92
N LEU A 5 -44.21 33.83 -47.31
CA LEU A 5 -43.96 32.40 -47.31
C LEU A 5 -42.54 32.17 -47.86
N LEU A 6 -41.53 32.66 -47.12
CA LEU A 6 -40.15 32.26 -47.38
C LEU A 6 -39.34 32.44 -46.07
N GLY A 7 -39.63 31.65 -45.05
CA GLY A 7 -38.95 31.76 -43.77
C GLY A 7 -38.86 30.48 -42.94
N SER A 8 -39.48 29.38 -43.35
CA SER A 8 -39.55 28.19 -42.48
C SER A 8 -38.80 26.95 -42.95
N THR A 9 -38.16 27.02 -44.13
CA THR A 9 -37.50 25.84 -44.70
C THR A 9 -35.98 25.75 -44.44
N ILE A 10 -35.33 26.82 -43.97
CA ILE A 10 -33.88 26.83 -43.68
C ILE A 10 -33.57 26.39 -42.26
N ALA A 11 -34.47 26.58 -41.30
CA ALA A 11 -34.25 26.19 -39.92
C ALA A 11 -34.35 24.67 -39.67
N PHE A 12 -35.11 23.96 -40.52
CA PHE A 12 -35.28 22.49 -40.38
C PHE A 12 -34.10 21.68 -40.93
N SER A 13 -33.39 22.18 -41.95
CA SER A 13 -32.21 21.50 -42.50
C SER A 13 -30.97 21.60 -41.61
N ALA A 14 -30.80 22.68 -40.83
CA ALA A 14 -29.66 22.84 -39.94
C ALA A 14 -29.77 21.95 -38.71
N MET A 15 -30.98 21.68 -38.22
CA MET A 15 -31.21 20.87 -37.02
C MET A 15 -31.04 19.36 -37.28
N VAL A 16 -31.34 18.91 -38.50
CA VAL A 16 -31.18 17.50 -38.89
C VAL A 16 -29.69 17.16 -39.14
N VAL A 17 -28.88 18.10 -39.66
CA VAL A 17 -27.45 17.89 -39.89
C VAL A 17 -26.67 17.84 -38.55
N LEU A 18 -27.09 18.58 -37.53
CA LEU A 18 -26.47 18.54 -36.20
C LEU A 18 -26.79 17.25 -35.45
N CYS A 19 -27.95 16.63 -35.64
CA CYS A 19 -28.29 15.34 -35.03
C CYS A 19 -27.56 14.16 -35.71
N PHE A 20 -27.30 14.24 -37.03
CA PHE A 20 -26.54 13.20 -37.73
C PHE A 20 -25.03 13.25 -37.45
N SER A 21 -24.47 14.44 -37.20
CA SER A 21 -23.06 14.57 -36.83
C SER A 21 -22.80 14.08 -35.41
N SER A 22 -23.73 14.27 -34.45
CA SER A 22 -23.61 13.73 -33.11
C SER A 22 -23.79 12.21 -33.04
N MET A 23 -24.64 11.62 -33.89
CA MET A 23 -24.76 10.16 -34.02
C MET A 23 -23.55 9.53 -34.73
N ALA A 24 -22.93 10.19 -35.69
CA ALA A 24 -21.73 9.70 -36.34
C ALA A 24 -20.50 9.71 -35.42
N PHE A 25 -20.40 10.70 -34.52
CA PHE A 25 -19.34 10.70 -33.46
C PHE A 25 -19.57 9.64 -32.39
N ALA A 26 -20.82 9.32 -32.05
CA ALA A 26 -21.16 8.26 -31.13
C ALA A 26 -20.92 6.85 -31.72
N GLN A 27 -21.00 6.70 -33.01
CA GLN A 27 -20.84 5.42 -33.71
C GLN A 27 -19.37 5.12 -34.07
N GLN A 28 -18.50 6.12 -34.05
CA GLN A 28 -17.06 5.93 -34.30
C GLN A 28 -16.29 5.47 -33.06
N ASN A 29 -16.91 5.53 -31.87
CA ASN A 29 -16.41 4.98 -30.62
C ASN A 29 -17.16 3.71 -30.15
N ALA A 30 -17.76 2.95 -31.07
CA ALA A 30 -18.06 1.54 -30.81
C ALA A 30 -16.69 0.83 -30.73
N GLY A 31 -16.05 0.96 -29.54
CA GLY A 31 -14.70 0.56 -29.25
C GLY A 31 -14.53 -0.91 -29.58
N LYS A 32 -13.41 -1.26 -30.18
CA LYS A 32 -12.93 -2.63 -30.17
C LYS A 32 -13.01 -3.12 -28.73
N GLU A 33 -13.73 -4.21 -28.50
CA GLU A 33 -13.79 -4.88 -27.21
C GLU A 33 -12.36 -5.05 -26.71
N PHE A 34 -12.08 -4.59 -25.45
CA PHE A 34 -10.72 -4.64 -24.91
C PHE A 34 -10.27 -6.10 -24.84
N LYS A 35 -9.16 -6.38 -25.47
CA LYS A 35 -8.56 -7.71 -25.41
C LYS A 35 -7.67 -7.82 -24.17
N TRP A 36 -8.18 -8.48 -23.16
CA TRP A 36 -7.40 -8.78 -21.97
C TRP A 36 -6.10 -9.52 -22.32
N PRO A 37 -5.01 -9.30 -21.58
CA PRO A 37 -3.81 -10.10 -21.73
C PRO A 37 -4.11 -11.57 -21.42
N PRO A 38 -3.31 -12.52 -21.94
CA PRO A 38 -3.51 -13.94 -21.64
C PRO A 38 -3.47 -14.24 -20.15
N MET A 39 -2.77 -13.43 -19.39
CA MET A 39 -2.57 -13.61 -17.95
C MET A 39 -2.42 -12.26 -17.25
N LEU A 40 -3.12 -12.09 -16.13
CA LEU A 40 -2.93 -11.01 -15.16
C LEU A 40 -2.16 -11.58 -13.96
N ARG A 41 -0.96 -11.08 -13.71
CA ARG A 41 -0.08 -11.57 -12.65
C ARG A 41 -0.11 -10.62 -11.47
N ILE A 42 -0.50 -11.13 -10.31
CA ILE A 42 -0.69 -10.33 -9.10
C ILE A 42 0.22 -10.88 -8.00
N ALA A 43 1.14 -10.05 -7.49
CA ALA A 43 1.89 -10.41 -6.30
C ALA A 43 1.14 -10.00 -5.04
N THR A 44 1.21 -10.83 -4.02
CA THR A 44 0.69 -10.58 -2.68
C THR A 44 1.76 -10.93 -1.65
N PRO A 45 1.58 -10.54 -0.36
CA PRO A 45 2.38 -11.12 0.72
C PRO A 45 2.20 -12.65 0.82
N THR A 46 2.73 -13.25 1.88
CA THR A 46 2.66 -14.69 2.16
C THR A 46 1.24 -15.27 2.02
N THR A 47 1.16 -16.58 1.77
CA THR A 47 -0.12 -17.32 1.72
C THR A 47 -0.98 -17.21 2.99
N GLN A 48 -0.37 -16.88 4.12
CA GLN A 48 -1.04 -16.67 5.41
C GLN A 48 -1.60 -15.24 5.56
N SER A 49 -1.34 -14.35 4.60
CA SER A 49 -1.86 -12.98 4.64
C SER A 49 -3.33 -12.92 4.22
N ALA A 50 -4.06 -12.00 4.84
CA ALA A 50 -5.42 -11.69 4.42
C ALA A 50 -5.48 -11.19 2.97
N SER A 51 -4.44 -10.46 2.52
CA SER A 51 -4.32 -9.99 1.13
C SER A 51 -4.27 -11.12 0.12
N PHE A 52 -3.52 -12.20 0.41
CA PHE A 52 -3.50 -13.39 -0.43
C PHE A 52 -4.89 -14.06 -0.47
N ALA A 53 -5.50 -14.28 0.69
CA ALA A 53 -6.81 -14.92 0.79
C ALA A 53 -7.90 -14.12 0.05
N SER A 54 -7.97 -12.81 0.24
CA SER A 54 -8.91 -11.92 -0.45
C SER A 54 -8.72 -11.94 -1.97
N THR A 55 -7.46 -11.85 -2.44
CA THR A 55 -7.15 -11.86 -3.88
C THR A 55 -7.54 -13.20 -4.52
N ASN A 56 -7.29 -14.33 -3.83
CA ASN A 56 -7.76 -15.65 -4.27
C ASN A 56 -9.28 -15.79 -4.28
N GLY A 57 -9.99 -15.03 -3.45
CA GLY A 57 -11.45 -15.04 -3.43
C GLY A 57 -12.05 -14.34 -4.65
N TRP A 58 -11.59 -13.15 -5.03
CA TRP A 58 -12.16 -12.39 -6.15
C TRP A 58 -11.51 -12.73 -7.50
N GLY A 59 -10.26 -13.16 -7.54
CA GLY A 59 -9.52 -13.42 -8.78
C GLY A 59 -10.24 -14.37 -9.76
N PRO A 60 -10.78 -15.54 -9.31
CA PRO A 60 -11.56 -16.43 -10.16
C PRO A 60 -12.82 -15.79 -10.75
N MET A 61 -13.42 -14.82 -10.06
CA MET A 61 -14.62 -14.11 -10.56
C MET A 61 -14.25 -13.18 -11.72
N LEU A 62 -13.15 -12.42 -11.59
CA LEU A 62 -12.61 -11.62 -12.69
C LEU A 62 -12.26 -12.51 -13.88
N GLN A 63 -11.61 -13.64 -13.65
CA GLN A 63 -11.26 -14.59 -14.71
C GLN A 63 -12.51 -15.13 -15.44
N ALA A 64 -13.56 -15.50 -14.72
CA ALA A 64 -14.79 -16.00 -15.30
C ALA A 64 -15.52 -14.98 -16.17
N GLU A 65 -15.47 -13.69 -15.78
CA GLU A 65 -16.13 -12.61 -16.53
C GLU A 65 -15.33 -12.12 -17.76
N THR A 66 -14.01 -12.15 -17.67
CA THR A 66 -13.13 -11.50 -18.67
C THR A 66 -12.35 -12.47 -19.53
N GLY A 67 -12.25 -13.73 -19.10
CA GLY A 67 -11.41 -14.74 -19.75
C GLY A 67 -9.90 -14.59 -19.47
N VAL A 68 -9.46 -13.54 -18.73
CA VAL A 68 -8.05 -13.38 -18.35
C VAL A 68 -7.65 -14.44 -17.33
N ASN A 69 -6.51 -15.11 -17.52
CA ASN A 69 -6.00 -16.02 -16.49
C ASN A 69 -5.40 -15.21 -15.33
N VAL A 70 -6.02 -15.27 -14.16
CA VAL A 70 -5.54 -14.54 -12.96
C VAL A 70 -4.56 -15.42 -12.19
N ARG A 71 -3.27 -15.06 -12.21
CA ARG A 71 -2.22 -15.75 -11.47
C ARG A 71 -1.80 -14.96 -10.25
N ILE A 72 -2.04 -15.51 -9.07
CA ILE A 72 -1.67 -14.91 -7.78
C ILE A 72 -0.39 -15.56 -7.27
N VAL A 73 0.62 -14.75 -6.96
CA VAL A 73 1.94 -15.21 -6.54
C VAL A 73 2.26 -14.63 -5.16
N PRO A 74 2.28 -15.46 -4.12
CA PRO A 74 2.72 -15.02 -2.80
C PRO A 74 4.24 -14.83 -2.77
N GLU A 75 4.69 -13.72 -2.17
CA GLU A 75 6.10 -13.41 -1.94
C GLU A 75 6.24 -12.68 -0.60
N ASP A 76 6.79 -13.36 0.39
CA ASP A 76 6.89 -12.84 1.77
C ASP A 76 7.92 -11.72 1.89
N SER A 77 9.06 -11.83 1.20
CA SER A 77 10.08 -10.78 1.20
C SER A 77 9.60 -9.56 0.41
N GLU A 78 9.40 -8.44 1.09
CA GLU A 78 8.97 -7.19 0.46
C GLU A 78 9.99 -6.66 -0.54
N ILE A 79 11.29 -6.76 -0.22
CA ILE A 79 12.38 -6.36 -1.14
C ILE A 79 12.34 -7.23 -2.40
N ARG A 80 12.18 -8.56 -2.26
CA ARG A 80 12.10 -9.47 -3.41
C ARG A 80 10.82 -9.25 -4.20
N ARG A 81 9.68 -9.01 -3.53
CA ARG A 81 8.41 -8.66 -4.18
C ARG A 81 8.55 -7.37 -4.99
N TYR A 82 9.20 -6.34 -4.42
CA TYR A 82 9.52 -5.10 -5.13
C TYR A 82 10.42 -5.36 -6.35
N THR A 83 11.52 -6.08 -6.20
CA THR A 83 12.44 -6.39 -7.30
C THR A 83 11.71 -7.09 -8.45
N ARG A 84 10.91 -8.09 -8.16
CA ARG A 84 10.13 -8.85 -9.15
C ARG A 84 9.05 -7.98 -9.82
N PHE A 85 8.38 -7.11 -9.06
CA PHE A 85 7.34 -6.23 -9.58
C PHE A 85 7.92 -5.03 -10.34
N CYS A 86 8.81 -4.29 -9.73
CA CYS A 86 9.30 -3.01 -10.24
C CYS A 86 10.45 -3.19 -11.25
N VAL A 87 11.47 -3.95 -10.88
CA VAL A 87 12.70 -4.05 -11.67
C VAL A 87 12.55 -5.11 -12.77
N ASN A 88 12.14 -6.33 -12.41
CA ASN A 88 12.02 -7.44 -13.36
C ASN A 88 10.70 -7.42 -14.15
N LYS A 89 9.71 -6.63 -13.73
CA LYS A 89 8.39 -6.53 -14.38
C LYS A 89 7.64 -7.87 -14.50
N GLU A 90 7.84 -8.75 -13.52
CA GLU A 90 7.21 -10.09 -13.51
C GLU A 90 5.71 -10.03 -13.19
N PHE A 91 5.25 -8.95 -12.55
CA PHE A 91 3.86 -8.76 -12.12
C PHE A 91 3.26 -7.51 -12.74
N ASP A 92 1.97 -7.55 -12.99
CA ASP A 92 1.19 -6.43 -13.51
C ASP A 92 0.61 -5.60 -12.35
N LEU A 93 0.27 -6.28 -11.26
CA LEU A 93 -0.19 -5.68 -10.00
C LEU A 93 0.57 -6.26 -8.81
N VAL A 94 0.63 -5.48 -7.74
CA VAL A 94 1.06 -5.95 -6.42
C VAL A 94 0.13 -5.42 -5.34
N SER A 95 -0.23 -6.28 -4.37
CA SER A 95 -0.88 -5.82 -3.14
C SER A 95 0.19 -5.64 -2.07
N THR A 96 0.42 -4.40 -1.65
CA THR A 96 1.39 -4.11 -0.60
C THR A 96 0.98 -2.86 0.19
N SER A 97 1.62 -2.64 1.34
CA SER A 97 1.30 -1.52 2.20
C SER A 97 1.81 -0.19 1.64
N ILE A 98 1.12 0.88 1.99
CA ILE A 98 1.55 2.24 1.69
C ILE A 98 2.93 2.55 2.31
N ALA A 99 3.23 1.99 3.48
CA ALA A 99 4.53 2.13 4.12
C ALA A 99 5.65 1.44 3.32
N ASP A 100 5.38 0.26 2.76
CA ASP A 100 6.31 -0.47 1.91
C ASP A 100 6.67 0.33 0.65
N VAL A 101 5.66 0.93 -0.01
CA VAL A 101 5.89 1.81 -1.17
C VAL A 101 6.73 3.02 -0.79
N GLY A 102 6.47 3.66 0.36
CA GLY A 102 7.28 4.77 0.87
C GLY A 102 8.75 4.39 1.00
N HIS A 103 9.03 3.36 1.76
CA HIS A 103 10.41 2.86 1.95
C HIS A 103 11.08 2.46 0.63
N SER A 104 10.32 1.87 -0.31
CA SER A 104 10.87 1.44 -1.59
C SER A 104 11.25 2.62 -2.49
N ILE A 105 10.49 3.71 -2.48
CA ILE A 105 10.78 4.93 -3.26
C ILE A 105 11.88 5.76 -2.59
N GLU A 106 11.83 5.92 -1.28
CA GLU A 106 12.82 6.70 -0.51
C GLU A 106 14.14 5.96 -0.33
N GLY A 107 14.17 4.64 -0.55
CA GLY A 107 15.38 3.83 -0.53
C GLY A 107 15.86 3.48 0.86
N GLU A 108 14.94 3.21 1.75
CA GLU A 108 15.30 2.82 3.10
C GLU A 108 15.73 1.35 3.20
N VAL A 109 16.65 1.09 4.09
CA VAL A 109 17.19 -0.25 4.37
C VAL A 109 17.61 -0.95 3.07
N GLY A 110 17.20 -2.18 2.86
CA GLY A 110 17.54 -2.99 1.69
C GLY A 110 17.03 -2.45 0.35
N TYR A 111 16.03 -1.55 0.34
CA TYR A 111 15.56 -0.89 -0.89
C TYR A 111 16.59 0.06 -1.49
N SER A 112 17.50 0.59 -0.69
CA SER A 112 18.58 1.44 -1.20
C SER A 112 19.47 0.74 -2.23
N MET A 113 19.50 -0.59 -2.21
CA MET A 113 20.29 -1.40 -3.15
C MET A 113 19.57 -1.66 -4.49
N GLN A 114 18.32 -1.29 -4.60
CA GLN A 114 17.49 -1.49 -5.80
C GLN A 114 17.27 -0.17 -6.54
N GLU A 115 17.12 -0.24 -7.87
CA GLU A 115 16.64 0.91 -8.63
C GLU A 115 15.29 1.38 -8.11
N ALA A 116 15.11 2.68 -8.02
CA ALA A 116 13.81 3.27 -7.72
C ALA A 116 12.94 3.27 -8.99
N VAL A 117 11.71 2.81 -8.87
CA VAL A 117 10.75 2.70 -9.98
C VAL A 117 9.43 3.36 -9.59
N HIS A 118 8.83 4.08 -10.53
CA HIS A 118 7.53 4.73 -10.34
C HIS A 118 6.43 3.70 -10.05
N GLN A 119 5.61 3.99 -9.07
CA GLN A 119 4.45 3.18 -8.69
C GLN A 119 3.19 4.04 -8.66
N ARG A 120 2.03 3.43 -8.92
CA ARG A 120 0.73 4.09 -8.97
C ARG A 120 -0.31 3.24 -8.26
N ALA A 121 -1.13 3.88 -7.42
CA ALA A 121 -2.25 3.22 -6.77
C ALA A 121 -3.35 2.89 -7.80
N VAL A 122 -3.87 1.67 -7.76
CA VAL A 122 -4.99 1.22 -8.61
C VAL A 122 -6.29 1.21 -7.82
N TRP A 123 -6.34 0.48 -6.71
CA TRP A 123 -7.55 0.35 -5.91
C TRP A 123 -7.22 0.04 -4.46
N HIS A 124 -8.03 0.55 -3.53
CA HIS A 124 -7.92 0.24 -2.12
C HIS A 124 -8.20 -1.24 -1.87
N HIS A 125 -7.31 -1.92 -1.15
CA HIS A 125 -7.49 -3.31 -0.78
C HIS A 125 -8.03 -3.43 0.65
N ASN A 126 -7.34 -2.83 1.61
CA ASN A 126 -7.80 -2.74 2.98
C ASN A 126 -6.97 -1.73 3.81
N ASP A 127 -7.52 -1.35 4.94
CA ASP A 127 -6.92 -0.50 5.96
C ASP A 127 -6.31 -1.36 7.09
N THR A 128 -5.30 -2.16 6.75
CA THR A 128 -4.69 -3.15 7.64
C THR A 128 -4.31 -2.54 9.00
N PRO A 129 -4.93 -3.00 10.09
CA PRO A 129 -4.49 -2.60 11.42
C PRO A 129 -3.20 -3.33 11.82
N TRP A 130 -2.37 -2.65 12.59
CA TRP A 130 -1.12 -3.16 13.12
C TRP A 130 -0.90 -2.69 14.55
N SER A 131 -0.40 -3.58 15.41
CA SER A 131 0.05 -3.21 16.74
C SER A 131 1.10 -4.18 17.27
N PHE A 132 1.53 -3.97 18.50
CA PHE A 132 2.49 -4.80 19.19
C PHE A 132 1.74 -5.80 20.08
N VAL A 133 2.14 -7.07 20.00
CA VAL A 133 1.56 -8.15 20.78
C VAL A 133 2.58 -8.75 21.72
N VAL A 134 2.11 -9.16 22.87
CA VAL A 134 2.83 -9.98 23.85
C VAL A 134 2.00 -11.22 24.15
N ARG A 135 2.62 -12.24 24.77
CA ARG A 135 1.88 -13.38 25.26
C ARG A 135 0.86 -12.96 26.35
N GLY A 136 -0.31 -13.59 26.39
CA GLY A 136 -1.40 -13.19 27.30
C GLY A 136 -1.04 -13.23 28.78
N ASP A 137 -0.14 -14.15 29.20
CA ASP A 137 0.39 -14.27 30.55
C ASP A 137 1.61 -13.34 30.82
N SER A 138 2.03 -12.54 29.83
CA SER A 138 3.17 -11.64 29.95
C SER A 138 2.98 -10.61 31.07
N LYS A 139 4.10 -10.21 31.70
CA LYS A 139 4.17 -9.10 32.66
C LYS A 139 3.88 -7.74 32.01
N PHE A 140 4.11 -7.59 30.71
CA PHE A 140 3.86 -6.34 29.97
C PHE A 140 2.36 -6.16 29.74
N LYS A 141 1.80 -5.06 30.23
CA LYS A 141 0.36 -4.74 30.16
C LYS A 141 0.08 -3.54 29.28
N THR A 142 1.02 -2.62 29.20
CA THR A 142 0.97 -1.38 28.42
C THR A 142 2.17 -1.30 27.49
N ILE A 143 2.07 -0.45 26.45
CA ILE A 143 3.18 -0.20 25.54
C ILE A 143 4.39 0.42 26.28
N GLN A 144 4.14 1.21 27.33
CA GLN A 144 5.17 1.86 28.14
C GLN A 144 5.95 0.87 29.02
N ASP A 145 5.39 -0.30 29.33
CA ASP A 145 6.10 -1.35 30.07
C ASP A 145 7.31 -1.90 29.31
N LEU A 146 7.35 -1.69 27.99
CA LEU A 146 8.51 -2.07 27.17
C LEU A 146 9.73 -1.18 27.42
N LYS A 147 9.55 -0.03 28.08
CA LYS A 147 10.64 0.91 28.42
C LYS A 147 11.50 0.37 29.59
N GLN A 148 12.08 -0.80 29.38
CA GLN A 148 12.96 -1.44 30.37
C GLN A 148 14.02 -2.30 29.69
N LYS A 149 15.09 -2.64 30.44
CA LYS A 149 16.18 -3.49 29.98
C LYS A 149 15.75 -4.95 29.84
N GLY A 150 16.29 -5.64 28.83
CA GLY A 150 16.18 -7.08 28.65
C GLY A 150 14.90 -7.53 27.92
N VAL A 151 14.13 -6.62 27.33
CA VAL A 151 13.00 -6.98 26.46
C VAL A 151 13.53 -7.61 25.15
N ARG A 152 12.96 -8.75 24.79
CA ARG A 152 13.26 -9.43 23.52
C ARG A 152 12.21 -9.04 22.49
N VAL A 153 12.64 -8.41 21.39
CA VAL A 153 11.77 -7.89 20.35
C VAL A 153 11.97 -8.68 19.05
N ALA A 154 10.92 -9.28 18.50
CA ALA A 154 10.98 -9.94 17.22
C ALA A 154 11.32 -8.93 16.11
N LEU A 155 12.26 -9.27 15.24
CA LEU A 155 12.77 -8.43 14.16
C LEU A 155 12.59 -9.13 12.81
N SER A 156 11.56 -8.75 12.07
CA SER A 156 11.26 -9.28 10.72
C SER A 156 12.22 -8.71 9.68
N THR A 157 13.29 -9.43 9.37
CA THR A 157 14.35 -8.96 8.46
C THR A 157 13.94 -8.95 6.99
N GLN A 158 12.83 -9.61 6.64
CA GLN A 158 12.28 -9.62 5.27
C GLN A 158 11.41 -8.37 4.94
N SER A 159 11.10 -7.55 5.96
CA SER A 159 10.20 -6.39 5.84
C SER A 159 10.82 -5.12 6.39
N PRO A 160 11.37 -4.23 5.55
CA PRO A 160 11.88 -2.92 5.98
C PRO A 160 10.88 -2.10 6.80
N PRO A 161 9.58 -1.98 6.45
CA PRO A 161 8.62 -1.28 7.28
C PRO A 161 8.45 -1.87 8.68
N MET A 162 8.54 -3.20 8.83
CA MET A 162 8.48 -3.84 10.14
C MET A 162 9.77 -3.61 10.94
N MET A 163 10.93 -3.61 10.28
CA MET A 163 12.21 -3.28 10.92
C MET A 163 12.18 -1.87 11.50
N VAL A 164 11.79 -0.87 10.70
CA VAL A 164 11.66 0.52 11.16
C VAL A 164 10.63 0.64 12.29
N ALA A 165 9.51 -0.09 12.20
CA ALA A 165 8.48 -0.07 13.25
C ALA A 165 9.03 -0.49 14.61
N VAL A 166 9.86 -1.54 14.68
CA VAL A 166 10.35 -2.09 15.96
C VAL A 166 11.68 -1.50 16.41
N GLN A 167 12.56 -1.09 15.49
CA GLN A 167 13.89 -0.58 15.86
C GLN A 167 13.92 0.93 16.09
N GLU A 168 12.99 1.67 15.50
CA GLU A 168 13.01 3.13 15.49
C GLU A 168 11.68 3.73 16.00
N ALA A 169 10.55 3.37 15.37
CA ALA A 169 9.29 4.05 15.65
C ALA A 169 8.68 3.64 17.01
N LEU A 170 8.71 2.37 17.41
CA LEU A 170 8.28 1.94 18.75
C LEU A 170 9.13 2.57 19.87
N PRO A 171 10.48 2.55 19.79
CA PRO A 171 11.31 3.30 20.72
C PRO A 171 10.90 4.78 20.82
N ALA A 172 10.76 5.47 19.69
CA ALA A 172 10.36 6.87 19.67
C ALA A 172 8.99 7.10 20.32
N PHE A 173 8.02 6.21 20.09
CA PHE A 173 6.69 6.29 20.71
C PHE A 173 6.76 6.25 22.25
N ILE A 174 7.63 5.39 22.80
CA ILE A 174 7.80 5.27 24.25
C ILE A 174 8.84 6.26 24.84
N GLY A 175 9.35 7.18 24.02
CA GLY A 175 10.30 8.22 24.42
C GLY A 175 11.74 7.71 24.61
N TRP A 176 12.18 6.79 23.73
CA TRP A 176 13.57 6.34 23.59
C TRP A 176 14.09 6.66 22.17
N THR A 177 15.42 6.80 22.07
CA THR A 177 16.11 6.81 20.78
C THR A 177 16.32 5.36 20.29
N LYS A 178 16.68 5.21 19.03
CA LYS A 178 17.09 3.92 18.43
C LYS A 178 18.29 3.31 19.17
N GLU A 179 19.24 4.14 19.58
CA GLU A 179 20.46 3.73 20.29
C GLU A 179 20.13 3.25 21.71
N GLU A 180 19.21 3.93 22.40
CA GLU A 180 18.72 3.50 23.72
C GLU A 180 18.00 2.15 23.62
N ALA A 181 17.17 1.96 22.61
CA ALA A 181 16.52 0.68 22.35
C ALA A 181 17.55 -0.43 22.08
N ALA A 182 18.54 -0.17 21.21
CA ALA A 182 19.60 -1.13 20.89
C ALA A 182 20.46 -1.49 22.11
N ALA A 183 20.66 -0.55 23.04
CA ALA A 183 21.42 -0.79 24.28
C ALA A 183 20.62 -1.58 25.34
N ASN A 184 19.29 -1.54 25.28
CA ASN A 184 18.44 -2.11 26.34
C ASN A 184 17.62 -3.32 25.89
N TRP A 185 17.33 -3.47 24.62
CA TRP A 185 16.57 -4.58 24.05
C TRP A 185 17.46 -5.60 23.37
N THR A 186 16.96 -6.82 23.26
CA THR A 186 17.54 -7.86 22.41
C THR A 186 16.63 -8.08 21.21
N PHE A 187 17.09 -7.71 20.03
CA PHE A 187 16.37 -8.01 18.79
C PHE A 187 16.57 -9.47 18.40
N VAL A 188 15.47 -10.18 18.13
CA VAL A 188 15.42 -11.58 17.72
C VAL A 188 15.12 -11.61 16.22
N PRO A 189 16.14 -11.77 15.35
CA PRO A 189 15.93 -11.74 13.91
C PRO A 189 15.16 -12.97 13.43
N VAL A 190 14.20 -12.77 12.52
CA VAL A 190 13.40 -13.81 11.88
C VAL A 190 13.27 -13.53 10.39
N GLY A 191 13.18 -14.60 9.59
CA GLY A 191 13.19 -14.54 8.15
C GLY A 191 11.82 -14.54 7.48
N SER A 192 10.72 -14.67 8.26
CA SER A 192 9.36 -14.72 7.74
C SER A 192 8.35 -14.06 8.69
N TYR A 193 7.20 -13.63 8.16
CA TYR A 193 6.11 -13.09 8.98
C TYR A 193 5.54 -14.14 9.94
N ALA A 194 5.44 -15.40 9.51
CA ALA A 194 4.98 -16.47 10.38
C ALA A 194 5.91 -16.74 11.57
N GLU A 195 7.23 -16.71 11.35
CA GLU A 195 8.20 -16.80 12.46
C GLU A 195 8.08 -15.61 13.40
N ASN A 196 7.94 -14.39 12.87
CA ASN A 196 7.73 -13.19 13.69
C ASN A 196 6.56 -13.38 14.67
N CYS A 197 5.43 -13.88 14.19
CA CYS A 197 4.27 -14.16 15.02
C CYS A 197 4.54 -15.26 16.06
N ARG A 198 5.12 -16.39 15.64
CA ARG A 198 5.37 -17.54 16.53
C ARG A 198 6.42 -17.29 17.58
N THR A 199 7.38 -16.36 17.38
CA THR A 199 8.38 -16.05 18.43
C THR A 199 7.77 -15.69 19.77
N VAL A 200 6.60 -15.00 19.76
CA VAL A 200 5.91 -14.60 20.99
C VAL A 200 5.24 -15.81 21.65
N THR A 201 4.50 -16.62 20.90
CA THR A 201 3.83 -17.82 21.44
C THR A 201 4.83 -18.88 21.90
N ASP A 202 5.95 -19.03 21.18
CA ASP A 202 7.06 -19.93 21.53
C ASP A 202 7.91 -19.42 22.71
N GLY A 203 7.69 -18.18 23.17
CA GLY A 203 8.47 -17.56 24.23
C GLY A 203 9.91 -17.19 23.84
N LYS A 204 10.23 -17.12 22.54
CA LYS A 204 11.54 -16.70 22.02
C LYS A 204 11.70 -15.19 22.03
N ALA A 205 10.60 -14.45 21.80
CA ALA A 205 10.51 -13.00 21.96
C ALA A 205 9.41 -12.65 22.97
N ASP A 206 9.51 -11.46 23.55
CA ASP A 206 8.51 -10.94 24.48
C ASP A 206 7.45 -10.15 23.76
N VAL A 207 7.82 -9.50 22.64
CA VAL A 207 6.94 -8.65 21.84
C VAL A 207 7.21 -8.83 20.34
N ALA A 208 6.16 -8.77 19.54
CA ALA A 208 6.22 -8.74 18.07
C ALA A 208 5.25 -7.70 17.49
N TYR A 209 5.58 -7.13 16.32
CA TYR A 209 4.71 -6.26 15.55
C TYR A 209 3.87 -7.10 14.59
N VAL A 210 2.54 -7.06 14.74
CA VAL A 210 1.61 -8.03 14.13
C VAL A 210 0.34 -7.33 13.63
N THR A 211 -0.27 -7.89 12.57
CA THR A 211 -1.63 -7.52 12.14
C THR A 211 -2.66 -8.51 12.68
N PRO A 212 -3.86 -8.08 13.11
CA PRO A 212 -4.88 -8.96 13.67
C PRO A 212 -5.65 -9.80 12.63
N ILE A 213 -5.37 -9.63 11.33
CA ILE A 213 -6.19 -10.18 10.24
C ILE A 213 -5.56 -11.37 9.52
N SER A 214 -4.33 -11.76 9.84
CA SER A 214 -3.65 -12.90 9.20
C SER A 214 -4.05 -14.23 9.84
N SER A 215 -4.06 -15.32 9.06
CA SER A 215 -4.39 -16.65 9.61
C SER A 215 -3.48 -17.05 10.76
N ILE A 216 -2.19 -16.69 10.70
CA ILE A 216 -1.24 -16.96 11.78
C ILE A 216 -1.61 -16.23 13.08
N THR A 217 -2.24 -15.05 13.00
CA THR A 217 -2.69 -14.33 14.21
C THR A 217 -3.89 -15.01 14.85
N PHE A 218 -4.77 -15.62 14.06
CA PHE A 218 -5.84 -16.49 14.59
C PHE A 218 -5.26 -17.73 15.30
N GLU A 219 -4.15 -18.31 14.80
CA GLU A 219 -3.43 -19.38 15.51
C GLU A 219 -2.88 -18.88 16.85
N MET A 220 -2.27 -17.67 16.89
CA MET A 220 -1.77 -17.05 18.12
C MET A 220 -2.90 -16.79 19.13
N GLU A 221 -4.06 -16.31 18.68
CA GLU A 221 -5.26 -16.08 19.50
C GLU A 221 -5.78 -17.39 20.13
N ALA A 222 -5.72 -18.50 19.37
CA ALA A 222 -6.14 -19.81 19.82
C ALA A 222 -5.11 -20.53 20.72
N HIS A 223 -3.89 -20.00 20.83
CA HIS A 223 -2.83 -20.60 21.65
C HIS A 223 -3.24 -20.63 23.15
N PRO A 224 -2.88 -21.66 23.94
CA PRO A 224 -3.26 -21.77 25.35
C PRO A 224 -2.94 -20.53 26.21
N GLN A 225 -1.79 -19.90 25.95
CA GLN A 225 -1.41 -18.66 26.63
C GLN A 225 -2.04 -17.42 26.03
N LYS A 226 -2.72 -17.54 24.85
CA LYS A 226 -3.32 -16.42 24.11
C LYS A 226 -2.31 -15.30 23.84
N ILE A 227 -2.80 -14.20 23.31
CA ILE A 227 -2.03 -12.96 23.11
C ILE A 227 -2.74 -11.78 23.77
N ARG A 228 -1.97 -10.72 24.01
CA ARG A 228 -2.46 -9.41 24.43
C ARG A 228 -1.88 -8.36 23.50
N TRP A 229 -2.74 -7.50 22.99
CA TRP A 229 -2.37 -6.32 22.24
C TRP A 229 -1.95 -5.22 23.21
N LEU A 230 -0.83 -4.57 22.92
CA LEU A 230 -0.39 -3.38 23.64
C LEU A 230 -0.98 -2.16 22.93
N ALA A 231 -1.96 -1.53 23.56
CA ALA A 231 -2.58 -0.34 22.98
C ALA A 231 -1.54 0.79 22.83
N MET A 232 -1.66 1.51 21.72
CA MET A 232 -0.97 2.78 21.44
C MET A 232 -1.99 3.91 21.61
N PRO A 233 -2.20 4.47 22.81
CA PRO A 233 -3.34 5.35 23.08
C PRO A 233 -3.39 6.53 22.11
N LEU A 234 -4.54 6.76 21.47
CA LEU A 234 -4.72 7.89 20.54
C LEU A 234 -4.54 9.24 21.24
N SER A 235 -4.70 9.29 22.55
CA SER A 235 -4.46 10.47 23.38
C SER A 235 -2.98 10.78 23.63
N ASP A 236 -2.05 9.84 23.34
CA ASP A 236 -0.60 10.07 23.48
C ASP A 236 -0.07 10.84 22.27
N THR A 237 -0.35 12.14 22.24
CA THR A 237 0.06 13.01 21.12
C THR A 237 1.58 13.10 20.96
N ASN A 238 2.35 13.02 22.05
CA ASN A 238 3.81 13.07 21.98
C ASN A 238 4.37 11.77 21.38
N GLY A 239 3.88 10.62 21.82
CA GLY A 239 4.23 9.32 21.26
C GLY A 239 3.89 9.24 19.78
N TRP A 240 2.69 9.67 19.39
CA TRP A 240 2.27 9.70 17.99
C TRP A 240 3.08 10.65 17.12
N ASN A 241 3.37 11.85 17.60
CA ASN A 241 4.22 12.80 16.85
C ASN A 241 5.59 12.21 16.57
N ALA A 242 6.23 11.56 17.57
CA ALA A 242 7.52 10.93 17.40
C ALA A 242 7.44 9.72 16.44
N PHE A 243 6.40 8.88 16.56
CA PHE A 243 6.19 7.73 15.69
C PHE A 243 5.99 8.12 14.23
N LEU A 244 5.14 9.12 13.98
CA LEU A 244 4.77 9.56 12.64
C LEU A 244 5.90 10.34 11.92
N GLN A 245 6.88 10.86 12.65
CA GLN A 245 8.11 11.40 12.02
C GLN A 245 8.91 10.29 11.30
N LEU A 246 8.86 9.06 11.81
CA LEU A 246 9.56 7.90 11.27
C LEU A 246 8.68 7.06 10.36
N ARG A 247 7.36 7.18 10.48
CA ARG A 247 6.37 6.45 9.69
C ARG A 247 5.23 7.36 9.19
N PRO A 248 5.54 8.34 8.33
CA PRO A 248 4.62 9.42 7.97
C PRO A 248 3.44 8.97 7.07
N THR A 249 3.43 7.73 6.62
CA THR A 249 2.40 7.17 5.72
C THR A 249 1.37 6.30 6.44
N VAL A 250 1.50 6.07 7.75
CA VAL A 250 0.52 5.33 8.55
C VAL A 250 -0.38 6.30 9.31
N ILE A 251 -1.50 5.79 9.84
CA ILE A 251 -2.53 6.59 10.50
C ILE A 251 -2.80 6.01 11.89
N PRO A 252 -2.82 6.83 12.96
CA PRO A 252 -3.36 6.43 14.25
C PRO A 252 -4.83 5.99 14.10
N SER A 253 -5.20 4.84 14.66
CA SER A 253 -6.54 4.26 14.46
C SER A 253 -6.90 3.34 15.61
N THR A 254 -8.16 2.96 15.71
CA THR A 254 -8.63 1.89 16.59
C THR A 254 -8.97 0.66 15.76
N MET A 255 -8.52 -0.51 16.17
CA MET A 255 -8.77 -1.77 15.45
C MET A 255 -10.26 -2.15 15.51
N ASP A 256 -10.88 -2.33 14.36
CA ASP A 256 -12.32 -2.62 14.22
C ASP A 256 -12.61 -3.95 13.49
N PHE A 257 -11.57 -4.70 13.13
CA PHE A 257 -11.67 -6.04 12.53
C PHE A 257 -10.41 -6.90 12.76
N GLY A 258 -10.55 -8.22 12.60
CA GLY A 258 -9.50 -9.21 12.85
C GLY A 258 -9.86 -10.14 14.00
N VAL A 259 -8.86 -10.63 14.76
CA VAL A 259 -9.09 -11.49 15.92
C VAL A 259 -9.86 -10.77 17.03
N PRO A 260 -10.71 -11.47 17.81
CA PRO A 260 -11.58 -10.84 18.81
C PRO A 260 -10.84 -9.98 19.84
N SER A 261 -9.66 -10.40 20.29
CA SER A 261 -8.88 -9.64 21.29
C SER A 261 -8.32 -8.31 20.79
N ALA A 262 -8.33 -8.08 19.47
CA ALA A 262 -7.88 -6.83 18.87
C ALA A 262 -8.96 -5.74 18.86
N MET A 263 -10.25 -6.11 18.99
CA MET A 263 -11.36 -5.17 18.87
C MET A 263 -11.28 -4.04 19.89
N GLY A 264 -11.36 -2.80 19.42
CA GLY A 264 -11.35 -1.61 20.27
C GLY A 264 -9.95 -1.21 20.78
N VAL A 265 -8.88 -1.85 20.33
CA VAL A 265 -7.51 -1.50 20.74
C VAL A 265 -6.97 -0.38 19.84
N ASP A 266 -6.47 0.69 20.46
CA ASP A 266 -5.79 1.78 19.76
C ASP A 266 -4.46 1.30 19.17
N ALA A 267 -4.23 1.60 17.90
CA ALA A 267 -3.22 0.98 17.08
C ALA A 267 -2.87 1.85 15.85
N ILE A 268 -2.25 1.24 14.86
CA ILE A 268 -1.85 1.85 13.60
C ILE A 268 -2.73 1.26 12.48
N ALA A 269 -3.21 2.10 11.57
CA ALA A 269 -3.70 1.64 10.27
C ALA A 269 -2.64 1.91 9.19
N SER A 270 -2.31 0.87 8.41
CA SER A 270 -1.45 0.97 7.23
C SER A 270 -2.21 0.43 6.04
N ASN A 271 -2.66 1.32 5.16
CA ASN A 271 -3.45 0.91 4.00
C ASN A 271 -2.66 -0.04 3.11
N PHE A 272 -3.29 -1.15 2.72
CA PHE A 272 -2.87 -2.00 1.61
C PHE A 272 -3.63 -1.61 0.35
N ILE A 273 -2.92 -1.48 -0.74
CA ILE A 273 -3.42 -1.01 -2.02
C ILE A 273 -2.98 -2.00 -3.09
N TYR A 274 -3.75 -2.14 -4.16
CA TYR A 274 -3.25 -2.70 -5.41
C TYR A 274 -2.49 -1.61 -6.15
N TRP A 275 -1.22 -1.88 -6.41
CA TRP A 275 -0.31 -0.97 -7.11
C TRP A 275 0.03 -1.50 -8.49
N THR A 276 0.30 -0.59 -9.40
CA THR A 276 0.83 -0.88 -10.73
C THR A 276 2.00 0.04 -11.06
N ARG A 277 2.71 -0.24 -12.16
CA ARG A 277 3.68 0.67 -12.75
C ARG A 277 3.00 1.51 -13.84
N PRO A 278 3.53 2.72 -14.18
CA PRO A 278 2.99 3.54 -15.26
C PRO A 278 3.06 2.89 -16.64
N ASP A 279 3.97 1.93 -16.87
CA ASP A 279 4.15 1.21 -18.13
C ASP A 279 3.18 0.04 -18.35
N VAL A 280 2.34 -0.26 -17.37
CA VAL A 280 1.24 -1.23 -17.52
C VAL A 280 0.09 -0.58 -18.31
N ASP A 281 -0.60 -1.38 -19.14
CA ASP A 281 -1.71 -0.90 -19.98
C ASP A 281 -2.78 -0.19 -19.13
N GLN A 282 -2.95 1.11 -19.36
CA GLN A 282 -3.88 1.95 -18.59
C GLN A 282 -5.35 1.69 -18.94
N GLU A 283 -5.66 1.06 -20.08
CA GLU A 283 -7.01 0.57 -20.38
C GLU A 283 -7.34 -0.62 -19.48
N MET A 284 -6.41 -1.56 -19.31
CA MET A 284 -6.56 -2.66 -18.36
C MET A 284 -6.77 -2.13 -16.93
N VAL A 285 -5.99 -1.12 -16.51
CA VAL A 285 -6.11 -0.52 -15.17
C VAL A 285 -7.47 0.15 -14.98
N TYR A 286 -7.98 0.85 -16.01
CA TYR A 286 -9.33 1.43 -16.00
C TYR A 286 -10.40 0.35 -15.82
N LEU A 287 -10.33 -0.72 -16.59
CA LEU A 287 -11.29 -1.83 -16.53
C LEU A 287 -11.23 -2.57 -15.19
N LEU A 288 -10.04 -2.70 -14.60
CA LEU A 288 -9.89 -3.26 -13.25
C LEU A 288 -10.54 -2.36 -12.19
N ALA A 289 -10.29 -1.05 -12.22
CA ALA A 289 -10.91 -0.11 -11.28
C ALA A 289 -12.43 -0.13 -11.40
N LYS A 290 -12.96 -0.16 -12.63
CA LYS A 290 -14.37 -0.30 -12.94
C LYS A 290 -14.93 -1.61 -12.41
N TRP A 291 -14.25 -2.73 -12.65
CA TRP A 291 -14.66 -4.04 -12.17
C TRP A 291 -14.69 -4.08 -10.63
N PHE A 292 -13.68 -3.58 -9.93
CA PHE A 292 -13.67 -3.53 -8.48
C PHE A 292 -14.86 -2.76 -7.91
N HIS A 293 -15.26 -1.68 -8.54
CA HIS A 293 -16.43 -0.91 -8.10
C HIS A 293 -17.75 -1.60 -8.47
N GLU A 294 -17.95 -1.93 -9.73
CA GLU A 294 -19.24 -2.42 -10.22
C GLU A 294 -19.57 -3.84 -9.76
N ARG A 295 -18.56 -4.65 -9.44
CA ARG A 295 -18.71 -6.03 -8.93
C ARG A 295 -18.52 -6.16 -7.43
N PHE A 296 -18.44 -5.04 -6.71
CA PHE A 296 -18.19 -5.04 -5.27
C PHE A 296 -19.15 -5.95 -4.50
N ASP A 297 -20.43 -5.86 -4.77
CA ASP A 297 -21.45 -6.69 -4.11
C ASP A 297 -21.32 -8.19 -4.39
N ASN A 298 -20.70 -8.55 -5.50
CA ASN A 298 -20.47 -9.94 -5.85
C ASN A 298 -19.30 -10.56 -5.05
N TYR A 299 -18.23 -9.80 -4.78
CA TYR A 299 -17.02 -10.34 -4.16
C TYR A 299 -16.78 -9.88 -2.72
N LYS A 300 -17.50 -8.89 -2.19
CA LYS A 300 -17.24 -8.32 -0.84
C LYS A 300 -17.23 -9.36 0.30
N ASP A 301 -17.90 -10.46 0.13
CA ASP A 301 -18.05 -11.52 1.14
C ASP A 301 -17.08 -12.70 0.97
N VAL A 302 -16.20 -12.69 -0.06
CA VAL A 302 -15.20 -13.77 -0.26
C VAL A 302 -14.15 -13.81 0.86
N HIS A 303 -13.91 -12.67 1.52
CA HIS A 303 -13.02 -12.55 2.67
C HIS A 303 -13.37 -11.29 3.47
N ALA A 304 -13.09 -11.27 4.79
CA ALA A 304 -13.44 -10.14 5.66
C ALA A 304 -12.86 -8.80 5.16
N ILE A 305 -11.62 -8.79 4.65
CA ILE A 305 -11.00 -7.57 4.12
C ILE A 305 -11.54 -7.13 2.76
N ALA A 306 -12.19 -8.02 2.00
CA ALA A 306 -12.78 -7.65 0.72
C ALA A 306 -13.90 -6.59 0.88
N LYS A 307 -14.55 -6.55 2.04
CA LYS A 307 -15.52 -5.48 2.40
C LYS A 307 -14.89 -4.08 2.42
N ARG A 308 -13.57 -4.01 2.60
CA ARG A 308 -12.82 -2.74 2.60
C ARG A 308 -12.44 -2.26 1.19
N MET A 309 -12.80 -3.00 0.13
CA MET A 309 -12.54 -2.65 -1.27
C MET A 309 -13.65 -1.80 -1.90
N SER A 310 -14.61 -1.30 -1.13
CA SER A 310 -15.70 -0.47 -1.65
C SER A 310 -15.20 0.88 -2.18
N LEU A 311 -16.00 1.52 -3.02
CA LEU A 311 -15.74 2.89 -3.51
C LEU A 311 -15.57 3.89 -2.36
N ASN A 312 -16.34 3.74 -1.28
CA ASN A 312 -16.22 4.62 -0.11
C ASN A 312 -14.84 4.48 0.56
N HIS A 313 -14.32 3.26 0.70
CA HIS A 313 -12.97 3.05 1.22
C HIS A 313 -11.89 3.56 0.27
N MET A 314 -12.08 3.37 -1.06
CA MET A 314 -11.19 3.98 -2.06
C MET A 314 -11.18 5.50 -1.95
N ARG A 315 -12.34 6.16 -1.82
CA ARG A 315 -12.42 7.62 -1.68
C ARG A 315 -11.79 8.09 -0.36
N ASN A 316 -12.05 7.38 0.74
CA ASN A 316 -11.42 7.68 2.02
C ASN A 316 -9.89 7.55 1.95
N PHE A 317 -9.39 6.50 1.32
CA PHE A 317 -7.96 6.34 1.07
C PHE A 317 -7.39 7.55 0.29
N LEU A 318 -8.05 8.01 -0.77
CA LEU A 318 -7.59 9.15 -1.56
C LEU A 318 -7.50 10.43 -0.75
N ASN A 319 -8.38 10.62 0.23
CA ASN A 319 -8.33 11.79 1.14
C ASN A 319 -7.09 11.79 2.03
N HIS A 320 -6.46 10.64 2.23
CA HIS A 320 -5.28 10.47 3.09
C HIS A 320 -4.08 9.87 2.35
N SER A 321 -4.15 9.66 1.04
CA SER A 321 -3.04 9.06 0.30
C SER A 321 -1.80 9.95 0.30
N ALA A 322 -0.64 9.28 0.34
CA ALA A 322 0.67 9.91 0.16
C ALA A 322 1.20 9.76 -1.28
N PHE A 323 0.58 8.92 -2.12
CA PHE A 323 1.17 8.49 -3.39
C PHE A 323 0.22 8.65 -4.55
N PRO A 324 0.74 8.84 -5.78
CA PRO A 324 -0.09 9.10 -6.95
C PRO A 324 -0.88 7.86 -7.41
N VAL A 325 -1.98 8.14 -8.06
CA VAL A 325 -2.94 7.16 -8.60
C VAL A 325 -2.66 6.89 -10.08
N ALA A 326 -2.99 5.69 -10.54
CA ALA A 326 -2.85 5.28 -11.93
C ALA A 326 -3.84 6.02 -12.84
N GLU A 327 -3.41 6.36 -14.07
CA GLU A 327 -4.21 7.10 -15.03
C GLU A 327 -5.54 6.39 -15.35
N GLY A 328 -5.50 5.07 -15.54
CA GLY A 328 -6.71 4.29 -15.76
C GLY A 328 -7.73 4.40 -14.63
N THR A 329 -7.27 4.34 -13.37
CA THR A 329 -8.13 4.53 -12.20
C THR A 329 -8.70 5.95 -12.13
N ILE A 330 -7.86 6.98 -12.39
CA ILE A 330 -8.30 8.39 -12.42
C ILE A 330 -9.41 8.58 -13.47
N ARG A 331 -9.22 8.02 -14.65
CA ARG A 331 -10.22 8.09 -15.73
C ARG A 331 -11.56 7.52 -15.30
N TYR A 332 -11.55 6.34 -14.66
CA TYR A 332 -12.78 5.75 -14.14
C TYR A 332 -13.42 6.59 -13.03
N LEU A 333 -12.63 7.06 -12.08
CA LEU A 333 -13.15 7.90 -10.99
C LEU A 333 -13.71 9.24 -11.48
N LYS A 334 -13.16 9.83 -12.55
CA LYS A 334 -13.72 11.00 -13.24
C LYS A 334 -15.06 10.68 -13.90
N GLU A 335 -15.18 9.55 -14.58
CA GLU A 335 -16.42 9.08 -15.22
C GLU A 335 -17.59 8.99 -14.24
N ILE A 336 -17.31 8.51 -13.00
CA ILE A 336 -18.34 8.37 -11.96
C ILE A 336 -18.42 9.57 -11.00
N GLY A 337 -17.75 10.68 -11.31
CA GLY A 337 -17.80 11.91 -10.49
C GLY A 337 -17.11 11.80 -9.13
N GLN A 338 -16.17 10.86 -8.96
CA GLN A 338 -15.45 10.61 -7.71
C GLN A 338 -13.99 11.12 -7.71
N TRP A 339 -13.65 11.95 -8.67
CA TRP A 339 -12.35 12.61 -8.79
C TRP A 339 -12.53 14.10 -9.04
N THR A 340 -11.86 14.93 -8.26
CA THR A 340 -12.00 16.39 -8.28
C THR A 340 -10.75 17.09 -8.86
N GLU A 341 -10.84 18.38 -9.17
CA GLU A 341 -9.70 19.22 -9.56
C GLU A 341 -8.63 19.30 -8.46
N ALA A 342 -9.05 19.27 -7.19
CA ALA A 342 -8.13 19.22 -6.05
C ALA A 342 -7.35 17.90 -6.03
N ASP A 343 -7.97 16.78 -6.43
CA ASP A 343 -7.29 15.51 -6.59
C ASP A 343 -6.29 15.53 -7.75
N ASP A 344 -6.61 16.17 -8.88
CA ASP A 344 -5.67 16.35 -10.00
C ASP A 344 -4.45 17.16 -9.55
N THR A 345 -4.66 18.28 -8.86
CA THR A 345 -3.57 19.14 -8.35
C THR A 345 -2.66 18.37 -7.39
N TRP A 346 -3.25 17.67 -6.45
CA TRP A 346 -2.51 16.84 -5.50
C TRP A 346 -1.77 15.71 -6.21
N ASN A 347 -2.44 14.95 -7.09
CA ASN A 347 -1.85 13.81 -7.79
C ASN A 347 -0.63 14.21 -8.63
N ASN A 348 -0.72 15.34 -9.34
CA ASN A 348 0.40 15.88 -10.11
C ASN A 348 1.58 16.27 -9.22
N ALA A 349 1.33 16.83 -8.04
CA ALA A 349 2.38 17.13 -7.06
C ALA A 349 3.06 15.84 -6.55
N GLN A 350 2.29 14.77 -6.30
CA GLN A 350 2.85 13.48 -5.88
C GLN A 350 3.65 12.79 -7.01
N ILE A 351 3.22 12.93 -8.26
CA ILE A 351 3.99 12.45 -9.42
C ILE A 351 5.33 13.18 -9.47
N ALA A 352 5.33 14.51 -9.38
CA ALA A 352 6.55 15.31 -9.42
C ALA A 352 7.50 14.99 -8.24
N LEU A 353 6.96 14.72 -7.05
CA LEU A 353 7.76 14.30 -5.90
C LEU A 353 8.38 12.92 -6.15
N MET A 354 7.60 11.97 -6.68
CA MET A 354 8.10 10.64 -7.02
C MET A 354 9.19 10.68 -8.09
N ASP A 355 9.04 11.54 -9.10
CA ASP A 355 10.06 11.76 -10.15
C ASP A 355 11.39 12.24 -9.52
N ARG A 356 11.34 13.17 -8.57
CA ARG A 356 12.54 13.64 -7.85
C ARG A 356 13.24 12.50 -7.12
N TRP A 357 12.51 11.68 -6.37
CA TRP A 357 13.07 10.54 -5.64
C TRP A 357 13.66 9.49 -6.58
N VAL A 358 12.91 9.09 -7.62
CA VAL A 358 13.36 8.08 -8.60
C VAL A 358 14.63 8.54 -9.32
N ASN A 359 14.65 9.80 -9.78
CA ASN A 359 15.80 10.34 -10.49
C ASN A 359 17.03 10.45 -9.57
N ALA A 360 16.88 10.97 -8.35
CA ALA A 360 17.97 11.15 -7.39
C ALA A 360 18.57 9.80 -6.98
N ARG A 361 17.75 8.81 -6.65
CA ARG A 361 18.21 7.48 -6.25
C ARG A 361 18.93 6.75 -7.37
N ASN A 362 18.37 6.79 -8.58
CA ASN A 362 19.00 6.13 -9.73
C ASN A 362 20.30 6.84 -10.15
N ALA A 363 20.39 8.15 -9.96
CA ALA A 363 21.64 8.88 -10.14
C ALA A 363 22.71 8.48 -9.10
N ALA A 364 22.32 8.29 -7.84
CA ALA A 364 23.23 7.81 -6.79
C ALA A 364 23.75 6.40 -7.09
N ILE A 365 22.89 5.47 -7.53
CA ILE A 365 23.28 4.11 -7.94
C ILE A 365 24.25 4.16 -9.13
N LYS A 366 23.94 4.97 -10.14
CA LYS A 366 24.82 5.16 -11.32
C LYS A 366 26.20 5.71 -10.92
N GLU A 367 26.25 6.71 -10.03
CA GLU A 367 27.50 7.29 -9.54
C GLU A 367 28.28 6.28 -8.71
N ALA A 368 27.61 5.50 -7.83
CA ALA A 368 28.25 4.45 -7.05
C ALA A 368 28.91 3.41 -7.95
N ASN A 369 28.23 2.94 -8.98
CA ASN A 369 28.77 1.99 -9.96
C ASN A 369 30.00 2.58 -10.71
N ALA A 370 29.92 3.83 -11.15
CA ALA A 370 31.03 4.51 -11.83
C ALA A 370 32.27 4.65 -10.94
N LYS A 371 32.07 4.89 -9.66
CA LYS A 371 33.13 5.01 -8.65
C LYS A 371 33.55 3.68 -8.02
N LYS A 372 32.91 2.56 -8.41
CA LYS A 372 33.11 1.22 -7.82
C LYS A 372 32.84 1.16 -6.31
N ILE A 373 31.92 2.02 -5.82
CA ILE A 373 31.43 2.00 -4.45
C ILE A 373 30.48 0.80 -4.32
N LYS A 374 30.68 -0.04 -3.30
CA LYS A 374 29.79 -1.18 -3.03
C LYS A 374 28.40 -0.66 -2.65
N ILE A 375 27.42 -0.96 -3.48
CA ILE A 375 26.01 -0.66 -3.22
C ILE A 375 25.50 -1.60 -2.15
N HIS A 376 25.42 -1.11 -0.92
CA HIS A 376 24.91 -1.85 0.23
C HIS A 376 24.41 -0.88 1.30
N TRP A 377 23.26 -1.18 1.88
CA TRP A 377 22.59 -0.32 2.86
C TRP A 377 23.37 -0.12 4.17
N GLU A 378 24.40 -0.92 4.44
CA GLU A 378 25.34 -0.75 5.57
C GLU A 378 26.65 -0.05 5.17
N ASN A 379 26.89 0.16 3.87
CA ASN A 379 28.10 0.82 3.42
C ASN A 379 27.98 2.33 3.60
N GLN A 380 28.76 2.91 4.53
CA GLN A 380 28.70 4.32 4.88
C GLN A 380 29.04 5.27 3.72
N GLU A 381 29.93 4.84 2.82
CA GLU A 381 30.26 5.63 1.62
C GLU A 381 29.06 5.70 0.66
N TYR A 382 28.39 4.58 0.43
CA TYR A 382 27.16 4.55 -0.37
C TYR A 382 26.01 5.31 0.27
N ILE A 383 25.81 5.15 1.60
CA ILE A 383 24.78 5.89 2.34
C ILE A 383 25.01 7.40 2.23
N SER A 384 26.27 7.85 2.36
CA SER A 384 26.63 9.26 2.24
C SER A 384 26.37 9.79 0.83
N LEU A 385 26.68 8.99 -0.18
CA LEU A 385 26.39 9.32 -1.57
C LEU A 385 24.88 9.41 -1.83
N LEU A 386 24.10 8.45 -1.35
CA LEU A 386 22.65 8.44 -1.46
C LEU A 386 22.05 9.70 -0.80
N LYS A 387 22.44 10.00 0.43
CA LYS A 387 22.00 11.21 1.14
C LYS A 387 22.31 12.49 0.36
N LYS A 388 23.51 12.60 -0.24
CA LYS A 388 23.88 13.76 -1.07
C LYS A 388 22.94 13.95 -2.25
N HIS A 389 22.54 12.87 -2.93
CA HIS A 389 21.63 12.94 -4.07
C HIS A 389 20.18 13.22 -3.68
N THR A 390 19.76 12.80 -2.49
CA THR A 390 18.37 12.94 -2.01
C THR A 390 18.17 14.13 -1.08
N GLU A 391 19.20 14.91 -0.81
CA GLU A 391 19.15 16.10 0.07
C GLU A 391 18.08 17.09 -0.38
N GLY A 392 17.24 17.53 0.56
CA GLY A 392 16.17 18.49 0.31
C GLY A 392 14.97 17.95 -0.48
N ILE A 393 14.90 16.62 -0.72
CA ILE A 393 13.68 16.01 -1.25
C ILE A 393 12.76 15.69 -0.06
N PRO A 394 11.52 16.24 -0.01
CA PRO A 394 10.57 15.90 1.04
C PRO A 394 10.22 14.41 1.02
N VAL A 395 9.99 13.81 2.21
CA VAL A 395 9.44 12.47 2.34
C VAL A 395 7.95 12.45 1.99
N PHE A 396 7.45 11.30 1.57
CA PHE A 396 6.02 11.11 1.35
C PHE A 396 5.27 11.12 2.68
N LYS A 397 4.18 11.86 2.73
CA LYS A 397 3.33 11.99 3.93
C LYS A 397 1.87 11.80 3.57
N THR A 398 1.08 11.24 4.49
CA THR A 398 -0.36 11.22 4.36
C THR A 398 -0.90 12.63 4.13
N ARG A 399 -1.87 12.74 3.22
CA ARG A 399 -2.65 13.98 2.98
C ARG A 399 -3.49 14.24 4.23
N MET A 400 -3.39 15.44 4.79
CA MET A 400 -4.20 15.88 5.93
C MET A 400 -5.25 16.88 5.48
#